data_016d291b709f56237b697dfb3ea60110
#
_entry.id   016d291b709f56237b697dfb3ea60110
#
_cell.length_a   1.000
_cell.length_b   1.000
_cell.length_c   1.000
_cell.angle_alpha   90.00
_cell.angle_beta   90.00
_cell.angle_gamma   90.00
#
_symmetry.space_group_name_H-M   'P 1'
#
loop_
_entity.id
_entity.type
_entity.pdbx_description
1 polymer ?
#
loop_
_entity_poly.entity_id
_entity_poly.type
_entity_poly.pdbx_seq_one_letter_code
_entity_poly.pdbx_strand_id
1 'polypeptide(L)'
;MSNIVIAAAKRTAIGSFLGQFNGVPTPTLGAAAIAAALEQSGVPASDVSEVLMGCVLSANLGQAPARQAAIAAGIPLSAGATTLNKVCGSGMKTIMLGHDLIKAGSAKVVVAGGMESMSNAPHMLPNSRTGNRFGNFQAVDHMAHDGLVNAYDGKAMGEFAECAVDKYQFTREEQDAYAIESVRRAQAAQANGAFAGEIVAVKVATRKGEVEFATDEQPGRSDIAKIPTLRPAFKKDGSVTAASSSSISDGAAAVVLLAEEDAAARGITPLARIVGHATHSQEPEWFTTAPIGAIHTLLQKTGWTLDQVDLFEINEAFAVVAMAPMRELGIPHAKINVNGGACALGHPIGASGARLVVTLVNALRTHGGKRGIATLCIGGGEATAIAIELI
;
A
#
# COMPACT_ATOMS: atom_id res chain seq x y z
N MET A 1 21.42 -10.51 -17.78
CA MET A 1 20.07 -10.74 -17.22
C MET A 1 19.24 -9.52 -17.58
N SER A 2 18.05 -9.73 -18.15
CA SER A 2 17.16 -8.63 -18.55
C SER A 2 16.77 -7.74 -17.38
N ASN A 3 16.65 -6.45 -17.64
CA ASN A 3 15.99 -5.53 -16.72
C ASN A 3 14.49 -5.82 -16.72
N ILE A 4 13.84 -5.63 -15.57
CA ILE A 4 12.40 -5.73 -15.46
C ILE A 4 11.81 -4.33 -15.32
N VAL A 5 10.78 -4.06 -16.11
CA VAL A 5 10.17 -2.74 -16.21
C VAL A 5 8.71 -2.76 -15.78
N ILE A 6 8.25 -1.61 -15.33
CA ILE A 6 6.85 -1.30 -15.04
C ILE A 6 6.28 -0.63 -16.29
N ALA A 7 5.44 -1.34 -17.03
CA ALA A 7 4.78 -0.80 -18.22
C ALA A 7 3.58 0.09 -17.86
N ALA A 8 2.92 -0.22 -16.74
CA ALA A 8 1.76 0.53 -16.26
C ALA A 8 1.68 0.51 -14.74
N ALA A 9 1.05 1.55 -14.18
CA ALA A 9 0.86 1.71 -12.75
C ALA A 9 -0.45 2.46 -12.48
N LYS A 10 -1.46 1.77 -11.92
CA LYS A 10 -2.79 2.31 -11.64
C LYS A 10 -3.29 1.90 -10.27
N ARG A 11 -4.16 2.75 -9.68
CA ARG A 11 -4.84 2.47 -8.43
C ARG A 11 -6.29 2.97 -8.47
N THR A 12 -7.14 2.42 -7.64
CA THR A 12 -8.41 3.06 -7.31
C THR A 12 -8.18 4.30 -6.45
N ALA A 13 -9.18 5.15 -6.31
CA ALA A 13 -9.24 6.04 -5.16
C ALA A 13 -9.19 5.21 -3.86
N ILE A 14 -8.81 5.84 -2.75
CA ILE A 14 -8.87 5.23 -1.42
C ILE A 14 -10.16 5.69 -0.73
N GLY A 15 -10.99 4.72 -0.35
CA GLY A 15 -12.20 4.94 0.43
C GLY A 15 -11.90 4.96 1.93
N SER A 16 -12.60 5.80 2.67
CA SER A 16 -12.60 5.79 4.13
C SER A 16 -13.34 4.58 4.67
N PHE A 17 -13.11 4.24 5.94
CA PHE A 17 -13.86 3.19 6.62
C PHE A 17 -15.36 3.44 6.56
N LEU A 18 -16.09 2.44 6.07
CA LEU A 18 -17.53 2.50 5.79
C LEU A 18 -17.95 3.68 4.90
N GLY A 19 -17.03 4.16 4.07
CA GLY A 19 -17.20 5.30 3.16
C GLY A 19 -17.65 4.91 1.76
N GLN A 20 -17.09 5.57 0.75
CA GLN A 20 -17.51 5.47 -0.67
C GLN A 20 -17.46 4.05 -1.24
N PHE A 21 -16.60 3.16 -0.71
CA PHE A 21 -16.50 1.77 -1.14
C PHE A 21 -17.16 0.76 -0.18
N ASN A 22 -17.95 1.26 0.78
CA ASN A 22 -18.70 0.36 1.66
C ASN A 22 -19.60 -0.59 0.86
N GLY A 23 -19.46 -1.89 1.10
CA GLY A 23 -20.20 -2.93 0.39
C GLY A 23 -19.62 -3.32 -0.99
N VAL A 24 -18.55 -2.67 -1.44
CA VAL A 24 -17.83 -3.08 -2.67
C VAL A 24 -16.89 -4.24 -2.33
N PRO A 25 -17.05 -5.43 -2.98
CA PRO A 25 -16.19 -6.57 -2.73
C PRO A 25 -14.72 -6.25 -3.05
N THR A 26 -13.79 -6.74 -2.22
CA THR A 26 -12.34 -6.56 -2.44
C THR A 26 -11.88 -6.96 -3.84
N PRO A 27 -12.31 -8.12 -4.43
CA PRO A 27 -11.92 -8.48 -5.79
C PRO A 27 -12.42 -7.50 -6.87
N THR A 28 -13.53 -6.79 -6.63
CA THR A 28 -14.03 -5.77 -7.55
C THR A 28 -13.10 -4.56 -7.62
N LEU A 29 -12.59 -4.10 -6.47
CA LEU A 29 -11.58 -3.04 -6.43
C LEU A 29 -10.30 -3.49 -7.13
N GLY A 30 -9.85 -4.73 -6.87
CA GLY A 30 -8.71 -5.35 -7.55
C GLY A 30 -8.88 -5.39 -9.05
N ALA A 31 -10.05 -5.82 -9.54
CA ALA A 31 -10.36 -5.89 -10.96
C ALA A 31 -10.28 -4.52 -11.65
N ALA A 32 -10.78 -3.46 -11.01
CA ALA A 32 -10.71 -2.10 -11.55
C ALA A 32 -9.25 -1.64 -11.73
N ALA A 33 -8.39 -1.87 -10.73
CA ALA A 33 -6.97 -1.52 -10.81
C ALA A 33 -6.23 -2.34 -11.88
N ILE A 34 -6.48 -3.65 -11.97
CA ILE A 34 -5.89 -4.56 -12.97
C ILE A 34 -6.30 -4.13 -14.38
N ALA A 35 -7.59 -3.94 -14.63
CA ALA A 35 -8.09 -3.56 -15.94
C ALA A 35 -7.49 -2.23 -16.41
N ALA A 36 -7.45 -1.22 -15.55
CA ALA A 36 -6.87 0.07 -15.87
C ALA A 36 -5.34 0.01 -16.10
N ALA A 37 -4.62 -0.85 -15.37
CA ALA A 37 -3.19 -1.05 -15.60
C ALA A 37 -2.94 -1.76 -16.93
N LEU A 38 -3.74 -2.75 -17.30
CA LEU A 38 -3.65 -3.41 -18.61
C LEU A 38 -3.94 -2.43 -19.74
N GLU A 39 -5.01 -1.65 -19.64
CA GLU A 39 -5.34 -0.62 -20.62
C GLU A 39 -4.19 0.39 -20.81
N GLN A 40 -3.63 0.90 -19.70
CA GLN A 40 -2.50 1.83 -19.76
C GLN A 40 -1.26 1.22 -20.39
N SER A 41 -0.98 -0.07 -20.14
CA SER A 41 0.22 -0.74 -20.64
C SER A 41 0.18 -1.04 -22.15
N GLY A 42 -1.01 -1.13 -22.74
CA GLY A 42 -1.21 -1.64 -24.08
C GLY A 42 -0.91 -3.14 -24.26
N VAL A 43 -0.62 -3.87 -23.18
CA VAL A 43 -0.40 -5.31 -23.19
C VAL A 43 -1.74 -6.03 -23.33
N PRO A 44 -1.91 -6.92 -24.33
CA PRO A 44 -3.12 -7.74 -24.41
C PRO A 44 -3.30 -8.61 -23.16
N ALA A 45 -4.52 -8.67 -22.65
CA ALA A 45 -4.82 -9.52 -21.49
C ALA A 45 -4.47 -11.00 -21.73
N SER A 46 -4.52 -11.47 -23.00
CA SER A 46 -4.13 -12.82 -23.43
C SER A 46 -2.66 -13.15 -23.16
N ASP A 47 -1.81 -12.16 -23.04
CA ASP A 47 -0.38 -12.32 -22.85
C ASP A 47 0.04 -12.40 -21.38
N VAL A 48 -0.89 -12.13 -20.47
CA VAL A 48 -0.64 -12.22 -19.04
C VAL A 48 -0.42 -13.66 -18.63
N SER A 49 0.76 -13.93 -18.08
CA SER A 49 1.15 -15.26 -17.60
C SER A 49 0.67 -15.51 -16.19
N GLU A 50 0.74 -14.50 -15.32
CA GLU A 50 0.48 -14.62 -13.88
C GLU A 50 -0.09 -13.31 -13.32
N VAL A 51 -1.02 -13.43 -12.36
CA VAL A 51 -1.58 -12.34 -11.58
C VAL A 51 -1.26 -12.56 -10.10
N LEU A 52 -0.57 -11.61 -9.49
CA LEU A 52 -0.22 -11.65 -8.07
C LEU A 52 -0.91 -10.51 -7.35
N MET A 53 -1.86 -10.80 -6.46
CA MET A 53 -2.55 -9.76 -5.68
C MET A 53 -2.40 -9.98 -4.18
N GLY A 54 -1.91 -8.94 -3.50
CA GLY A 54 -1.88 -8.86 -2.05
C GLY A 54 -3.30 -8.69 -1.50
N CYS A 55 -3.64 -9.45 -0.47
CA CYS A 55 -4.89 -9.33 0.27
C CYS A 55 -4.69 -9.94 1.66
N VAL A 56 -4.95 -9.16 2.71
CA VAL A 56 -4.75 -9.58 4.10
C VAL A 56 -6.05 -10.13 4.68
N LEU A 57 -7.14 -9.40 4.52
CA LEU A 57 -8.44 -9.69 5.11
C LEU A 57 -9.29 -10.51 4.13
N SER A 58 -8.90 -11.77 3.95
CA SER A 58 -9.50 -12.64 2.93
C SER A 58 -10.71 -13.46 3.41
N ALA A 59 -11.05 -13.39 4.69
CA ALA A 59 -12.24 -14.10 5.20
C ALA A 59 -13.52 -13.59 4.51
N ASN A 60 -14.39 -14.54 4.15
CA ASN A 60 -15.66 -14.28 3.46
C ASN A 60 -15.55 -13.70 2.03
N LEU A 61 -14.35 -13.65 1.42
CA LEU A 61 -14.19 -13.24 0.01
C LEU A 61 -14.43 -14.38 -1.00
N GLY A 62 -14.64 -15.59 -0.52
CA GLY A 62 -14.70 -16.79 -1.36
C GLY A 62 -13.30 -17.31 -1.72
N GLN A 63 -13.26 -18.29 -2.63
CA GLN A 63 -11.99 -18.90 -3.05
C GLN A 63 -11.16 -17.94 -3.90
N ALA A 64 -9.84 -17.92 -3.66
CA ALA A 64 -8.84 -17.29 -4.51
C ALA A 64 -9.19 -15.84 -4.95
N PRO A 65 -9.22 -14.86 -4.02
CA PRO A 65 -9.60 -13.48 -4.35
C PRO A 65 -8.84 -12.86 -5.53
N ALA A 66 -7.53 -13.14 -5.67
CA ALA A 66 -6.74 -12.69 -6.83
C ALA A 66 -7.27 -13.27 -8.14
N ARG A 67 -7.70 -14.54 -8.15
CA ARG A 67 -8.30 -15.17 -9.33
C ARG A 67 -9.63 -14.53 -9.70
N GLN A 68 -10.47 -14.21 -8.70
CA GLN A 68 -11.72 -13.48 -8.92
C GLN A 68 -11.46 -12.11 -9.57
N ALA A 69 -10.50 -11.35 -9.03
CA ALA A 69 -10.11 -10.05 -9.57
C ALA A 69 -9.57 -10.16 -11.00
N ALA A 70 -8.71 -11.14 -11.29
CA ALA A 70 -8.14 -11.38 -12.61
C ALA A 70 -9.22 -11.67 -13.67
N ILE A 71 -10.15 -12.57 -13.36
CA ILE A 71 -11.26 -12.93 -14.26
C ILE A 71 -12.17 -11.74 -14.49
N ALA A 72 -12.55 -11.02 -13.43
CA ALA A 72 -13.39 -9.83 -13.53
C ALA A 72 -12.72 -8.69 -14.32
N ALA A 73 -11.38 -8.63 -14.34
CA ALA A 73 -10.60 -7.69 -15.15
C ALA A 73 -10.45 -8.13 -16.62
N GLY A 74 -11.00 -9.27 -17.02
CA GLY A 74 -10.92 -9.78 -18.39
C GLY A 74 -9.64 -10.56 -18.73
N ILE A 75 -8.85 -10.95 -17.72
CA ILE A 75 -7.69 -11.83 -17.93
C ILE A 75 -8.18 -13.25 -18.24
N PRO A 76 -7.59 -13.94 -19.23
CA PRO A 76 -8.06 -15.26 -19.67
C PRO A 76 -7.88 -16.32 -18.58
N LEU A 77 -8.73 -17.34 -18.64
CA LEU A 77 -8.72 -18.45 -17.67
C LEU A 77 -7.42 -19.25 -17.65
N SER A 78 -6.61 -19.13 -18.70
CA SER A 78 -5.29 -19.78 -18.84
C SER A 78 -4.19 -19.13 -18.00
N ALA A 79 -4.35 -17.85 -17.59
CA ALA A 79 -3.39 -17.17 -16.74
C ALA A 79 -3.47 -17.71 -15.29
N GLY A 80 -2.33 -17.88 -14.63
CA GLY A 80 -2.28 -18.17 -13.20
C GLY A 80 -2.74 -16.98 -12.35
N ALA A 81 -3.18 -17.23 -11.10
CA ALA A 81 -3.48 -16.14 -10.17
C ALA A 81 -3.22 -16.57 -8.73
N THR A 82 -2.46 -15.77 -8.00
CA THR A 82 -2.05 -16.05 -6.62
C THR A 82 -2.44 -14.91 -5.69
N THR A 83 -3.14 -15.22 -4.60
CA THR A 83 -3.40 -14.30 -3.49
C THR A 83 -2.29 -14.43 -2.46
N LEU A 84 -1.69 -13.30 -2.05
CA LEU A 84 -0.56 -13.26 -1.14
C LEU A 84 -0.87 -12.42 0.09
N ASN A 85 -0.51 -12.93 1.25
CA ASN A 85 -0.54 -12.19 2.51
C ASN A 85 0.86 -12.05 3.10
N LYS A 86 1.33 -10.81 3.24
CA LYS A 86 2.49 -10.37 4.00
C LYS A 86 2.11 -9.12 4.79
N VAL A 87 0.93 -9.15 5.42
CA VAL A 87 0.34 -8.01 6.13
C VAL A 87 0.44 -6.73 5.28
N CYS A 88 0.86 -5.58 5.84
CA CYS A 88 0.97 -4.30 5.11
C CYS A 88 1.85 -4.38 3.84
N GLY A 89 2.82 -5.28 3.81
CA GLY A 89 3.75 -5.48 2.69
C GLY A 89 3.21 -6.28 1.52
N SER A 90 1.99 -6.82 1.60
CA SER A 90 1.44 -7.75 0.60
C SER A 90 1.53 -7.23 -0.83
N GLY A 91 1.05 -6.02 -1.08
CA GLY A 91 1.03 -5.43 -2.42
C GLY A 91 2.42 -5.12 -2.99
N MET A 92 3.40 -4.74 -2.16
CA MET A 92 4.77 -4.57 -2.64
C MET A 92 5.45 -5.93 -2.86
N LYS A 93 5.18 -6.90 -2.00
CA LYS A 93 5.74 -8.25 -2.13
C LYS A 93 5.30 -8.94 -3.42
N THR A 94 4.09 -8.71 -3.90
CA THR A 94 3.63 -9.21 -5.20
C THR A 94 4.45 -8.64 -6.35
N ILE A 95 4.79 -7.34 -6.30
CA ILE A 95 5.65 -6.69 -7.31
C ILE A 95 7.07 -7.29 -7.28
N MET A 96 7.64 -7.48 -6.08
CA MET A 96 8.95 -8.11 -5.90
C MET A 96 8.97 -9.53 -6.47
N LEU A 97 7.94 -10.34 -6.17
CA LEU A 97 7.82 -11.70 -6.70
C LEU A 97 7.59 -11.71 -8.21
N GLY A 98 6.77 -10.81 -8.75
CA GLY A 98 6.56 -10.66 -10.19
C GLY A 98 7.87 -10.36 -10.92
N HIS A 99 8.69 -9.44 -10.38
CA HIS A 99 10.03 -9.17 -10.85
C HIS A 99 10.88 -10.46 -10.88
N ASP A 100 10.90 -11.21 -9.77
CA ASP A 100 11.73 -12.42 -9.64
C ASP A 100 11.26 -13.56 -10.56
N LEU A 101 9.94 -13.73 -10.74
CA LEU A 101 9.38 -14.72 -11.67
C LEU A 101 9.78 -14.45 -13.12
N ILE A 102 9.76 -13.17 -13.55
CA ILE A 102 10.20 -12.80 -14.89
C ILE A 102 11.71 -12.99 -15.04
N LYS A 103 12.50 -12.58 -14.04
CA LYS A 103 13.95 -12.81 -14.00
C LYS A 103 14.32 -14.29 -14.09
N ALA A 104 13.55 -15.16 -13.44
CA ALA A 104 13.74 -16.60 -13.46
C ALA A 104 13.23 -17.27 -14.76
N GLY A 105 12.54 -16.53 -15.63
CA GLY A 105 11.94 -17.08 -16.85
C GLY A 105 10.66 -17.92 -16.61
N SER A 106 10.11 -17.88 -15.39
CA SER A 106 8.88 -18.60 -15.02
C SER A 106 7.61 -17.91 -15.51
N ALA A 107 7.67 -16.61 -15.76
CA ALA A 107 6.58 -15.80 -16.32
C ALA A 107 7.14 -14.78 -17.31
N LYS A 108 6.32 -14.30 -18.25
CA LYS A 108 6.71 -13.28 -19.23
C LYS A 108 6.09 -11.92 -18.91
N VAL A 109 4.77 -11.91 -18.71
CA VAL A 109 4.02 -10.72 -18.31
C VAL A 109 3.33 -11.04 -16.98
N VAL A 110 3.56 -10.21 -16.00
CA VAL A 110 2.97 -10.35 -14.67
C VAL A 110 2.18 -9.10 -14.32
N VAL A 111 0.93 -9.28 -13.93
CA VAL A 111 0.16 -8.22 -13.24
C VAL A 111 0.34 -8.43 -11.74
N ALA A 112 0.93 -7.44 -11.08
CA ALA A 112 1.21 -7.50 -9.64
C ALA A 112 0.58 -6.31 -8.92
N GLY A 113 0.01 -6.55 -7.75
CA GLY A 113 -0.67 -5.48 -7.03
C GLY A 113 -1.17 -5.90 -5.66
N GLY A 114 -2.15 -5.16 -5.18
CA GLY A 114 -2.85 -5.48 -3.93
C GLY A 114 -4.23 -4.85 -3.90
N MET A 115 -5.09 -5.42 -3.10
CA MET A 115 -6.47 -5.02 -2.93
C MET A 115 -6.90 -5.27 -1.49
N GLU A 116 -7.68 -4.39 -0.94
CA GLU A 116 -8.22 -4.54 0.41
C GLU A 116 -9.53 -3.79 0.55
N SER A 117 -10.49 -4.40 1.23
CA SER A 117 -11.65 -3.71 1.75
C SER A 117 -11.77 -4.00 3.25
N MET A 118 -11.21 -3.11 4.04
CA MET A 118 -11.26 -3.24 5.50
C MET A 118 -12.67 -3.01 6.02
N SER A 119 -13.47 -2.22 5.29
CA SER A 119 -14.89 -1.98 5.60
C SER A 119 -15.75 -3.25 5.55
N ASN A 120 -15.36 -4.22 4.72
CA ASN A 120 -16.13 -5.46 4.53
C ASN A 120 -15.56 -6.66 5.28
N ALA A 121 -14.53 -6.46 6.12
CA ALA A 121 -13.97 -7.52 6.95
C ALA A 121 -15.03 -8.03 7.95
N PRO A 122 -15.28 -9.35 8.01
CA PRO A 122 -16.32 -9.91 8.86
C PRO A 122 -15.89 -10.04 10.31
N HIS A 123 -16.86 -10.24 11.20
CA HIS A 123 -16.61 -10.83 12.52
C HIS A 123 -16.64 -12.34 12.41
N MET A 124 -15.71 -13.00 13.07
CA MET A 124 -15.52 -14.45 13.06
C MET A 124 -15.99 -15.07 14.38
N LEU A 125 -16.41 -16.32 14.33
CA LEU A 125 -16.75 -17.12 15.50
C LEU A 125 -15.70 -18.22 15.71
N PRO A 126 -14.64 -18.00 16.51
CA PRO A 126 -13.67 -19.01 16.84
C PRO A 126 -14.33 -20.23 17.50
N ASN A 127 -13.75 -21.41 17.29
CA ASN A 127 -14.24 -22.68 17.84
C ASN A 127 -15.67 -23.11 17.46
N SER A 128 -16.30 -22.42 16.48
CA SER A 128 -17.69 -22.72 16.08
C SER A 128 -17.88 -24.16 15.56
N ARG A 129 -16.84 -24.80 14.97
CA ARG A 129 -16.91 -26.20 14.47
C ARG A 129 -17.06 -27.21 15.59
N THR A 130 -16.48 -26.96 16.75
CA THR A 130 -16.59 -27.87 17.92
C THR A 130 -17.83 -27.57 18.74
N GLY A 131 -18.54 -26.50 18.44
CA GLY A 131 -19.74 -26.02 19.11
C GLY A 131 -19.45 -25.34 20.45
N ASN A 132 -20.37 -24.49 20.85
CA ASN A 132 -20.38 -23.87 22.17
C ASN A 132 -21.45 -24.54 23.03
N ARG A 133 -21.03 -25.48 23.88
CA ARG A 133 -21.95 -26.34 24.62
C ARG A 133 -22.67 -25.65 25.78
N PHE A 134 -22.08 -24.57 26.30
CA PHE A 134 -22.63 -23.80 27.41
C PHE A 134 -22.02 -22.43 27.54
N GLY A 135 -22.80 -21.41 27.89
CA GLY A 135 -22.34 -20.04 28.07
C GLY A 135 -22.30 -19.20 26.79
N ASN A 136 -21.78 -17.99 26.88
CA ASN A 136 -21.67 -17.05 25.77
C ASN A 136 -20.48 -17.39 24.85
N PHE A 137 -20.55 -16.95 23.59
CA PHE A 137 -19.40 -16.95 22.67
C PHE A 137 -19.02 -15.52 22.35
N GLN A 138 -17.74 -15.32 22.01
CA GLN A 138 -17.22 -14.05 21.50
C GLN A 138 -17.11 -14.09 19.98
N ALA A 139 -17.57 -13.02 19.32
CA ALA A 139 -17.21 -12.75 17.95
C ALA A 139 -15.88 -11.96 17.92
N VAL A 140 -15.00 -12.33 17.04
CA VAL A 140 -13.67 -11.72 16.86
C VAL A 140 -13.69 -10.90 15.57
N ASP A 141 -13.32 -9.64 15.63
CA ASP A 141 -13.17 -8.79 14.47
C ASP A 141 -11.95 -9.25 13.66
N HIS A 142 -12.18 -9.73 12.41
CA HIS A 142 -11.13 -10.18 11.50
C HIS A 142 -10.10 -9.09 11.21
N MET A 143 -10.56 -7.86 11.00
CA MET A 143 -9.69 -6.73 10.71
C MET A 143 -8.74 -6.43 11.87
N ALA A 144 -9.26 -6.38 13.09
CA ALA A 144 -8.44 -6.13 14.27
C ALA A 144 -7.49 -7.30 14.54
N HIS A 145 -8.02 -8.52 14.58
CA HIS A 145 -7.29 -9.71 14.99
C HIS A 145 -6.16 -10.11 14.03
N ASP A 146 -6.45 -10.13 12.73
CA ASP A 146 -5.50 -10.62 11.72
C ASP A 146 -4.72 -9.49 11.03
N GLY A 147 -5.12 -8.23 11.23
CA GLY A 147 -4.51 -7.08 10.54
C GLY A 147 -3.86 -6.03 11.45
N LEU A 148 -4.41 -5.76 12.64
CA LEU A 148 -4.07 -4.56 13.43
C LEU A 148 -3.59 -4.85 14.85
N VAL A 149 -3.52 -6.12 15.25
CA VAL A 149 -3.10 -6.56 16.58
C VAL A 149 -1.88 -7.47 16.44
N ASN A 150 -0.91 -7.30 17.33
CA ASN A 150 0.27 -8.15 17.39
C ASN A 150 -0.10 -9.57 17.85
N ALA A 151 0.27 -10.56 17.07
CA ALA A 151 -0.07 -11.96 17.32
C ALA A 151 0.60 -12.55 18.58
N TYR A 152 1.68 -11.94 19.05
CA TYR A 152 2.49 -12.50 20.15
C TYR A 152 2.04 -12.04 21.54
N ASP A 153 1.52 -10.81 21.66
CA ASP A 153 1.14 -10.23 22.95
C ASP A 153 -0.22 -9.53 22.94
N GLY A 154 -0.91 -9.51 21.81
CA GLY A 154 -2.25 -8.94 21.67
C GLY A 154 -2.32 -7.41 21.69
N LYS A 155 -1.20 -6.71 21.68
CA LYS A 155 -1.17 -5.25 21.65
C LYS A 155 -1.57 -4.68 20.31
N ALA A 156 -2.24 -3.55 20.30
CA ALA A 156 -2.53 -2.82 19.08
C ALA A 156 -1.25 -2.25 18.45
N MET A 157 -1.18 -2.19 17.12
CA MET A 157 -0.02 -1.65 16.40
C MET A 157 0.36 -0.23 16.84
N GLY A 158 -0.61 0.59 17.25
CA GLY A 158 -0.36 1.94 17.75
C GLY A 158 0.40 2.00 19.08
N GLU A 159 0.33 0.97 19.91
CA GLU A 159 1.13 0.91 21.14
C GLU A 159 2.62 0.79 20.83
N PHE A 160 2.99 0.08 19.75
CA PHE A 160 4.37 0.03 19.28
C PHE A 160 4.81 1.33 18.59
N ALA A 161 3.89 2.08 18.00
CA ALA A 161 4.19 3.42 17.52
C ALA A 161 4.62 4.35 18.69
N GLU A 162 3.96 4.25 19.84
CA GLU A 162 4.40 4.97 21.05
C GLU A 162 5.80 4.55 21.52
N CYS A 163 6.17 3.25 21.39
CA CYS A 163 7.54 2.81 21.71
C CYS A 163 8.59 3.50 20.81
N ALA A 164 8.28 3.67 19.52
CA ALA A 164 9.16 4.38 18.60
C ALA A 164 9.20 5.88 18.89
N VAL A 165 8.08 6.50 19.27
CA VAL A 165 8.01 7.89 19.75
C VAL A 165 8.94 8.07 20.95
N ASP A 166 8.84 7.19 21.94
CA ASP A 166 9.68 7.21 23.14
C ASP A 166 11.17 7.04 22.80
N LYS A 167 11.50 6.10 21.89
CA LYS A 167 12.90 5.84 21.46
C LYS A 167 13.52 7.06 20.79
N TYR A 168 12.82 7.70 19.89
CA TYR A 168 13.33 8.84 19.12
C TYR A 168 13.06 10.18 19.78
N GLN A 169 12.36 10.20 20.91
CA GLN A 169 11.96 11.41 21.64
C GLN A 169 11.21 12.41 20.74
N PHE A 170 10.30 11.88 19.89
CA PHE A 170 9.42 12.74 19.10
C PHE A 170 8.35 13.37 19.98
N THR A 171 8.22 14.70 19.91
CA THR A 171 7.16 15.39 20.65
C THR A 171 5.80 15.21 19.95
N ARG A 172 4.74 15.54 20.68
CA ARG A 172 3.38 15.56 20.11
C ARG A 172 3.30 16.58 18.96
N GLU A 173 3.90 17.74 19.14
CA GLU A 173 3.91 18.83 18.17
C GLU A 173 4.63 18.44 16.88
N GLU A 174 5.75 17.72 16.99
CA GLU A 174 6.47 17.20 15.80
C GLU A 174 5.59 16.21 15.01
N GLN A 175 4.88 15.30 15.69
CA GLN A 175 3.97 14.34 15.06
C GLN A 175 2.77 15.03 14.40
N ASP A 176 2.17 16.01 15.09
CA ASP A 176 1.06 16.80 14.55
C ASP A 176 1.50 17.62 13.34
N ALA A 177 2.69 18.24 13.38
CA ALA A 177 3.25 18.99 12.26
C ALA A 177 3.47 18.10 11.03
N TYR A 178 3.97 16.87 11.23
CA TYR A 178 4.12 15.89 10.17
C TYR A 178 2.74 15.51 9.57
N ALA A 179 1.76 15.18 10.40
CA ALA A 179 0.42 14.81 9.95
C ALA A 179 -0.28 15.96 9.20
N ILE A 180 -0.16 17.19 9.71
CA ILE A 180 -0.67 18.41 9.06
C ILE A 180 -0.06 18.56 7.65
N GLU A 181 1.25 18.38 7.53
CA GLU A 181 1.91 18.50 6.24
C GLU A 181 1.49 17.39 5.28
N SER A 182 1.33 16.14 5.74
CA SER A 182 0.79 15.04 4.93
C SER A 182 -0.61 15.38 4.39
N VAL A 183 -1.52 15.87 5.25
CA VAL A 183 -2.87 16.30 4.83
C VAL A 183 -2.81 17.46 3.85
N ARG A 184 -1.99 18.49 4.10
CA ARG A 184 -1.84 19.65 3.22
C ARG A 184 -1.37 19.23 1.82
N ARG A 185 -0.37 18.35 1.74
CA ARG A 185 0.15 17.80 0.48
C ARG A 185 -0.91 17.01 -0.27
N ALA A 186 -1.65 16.14 0.43
CA ALA A 186 -2.71 15.35 -0.20
C ALA A 186 -3.85 16.23 -0.74
N GLN A 187 -4.29 17.23 0.02
CA GLN A 187 -5.30 18.19 -0.43
C GLN A 187 -4.81 19.02 -1.62
N ALA A 188 -3.55 19.47 -1.61
CA ALA A 188 -2.95 20.18 -2.73
C ALA A 188 -2.82 19.28 -3.97
N ALA A 189 -2.40 18.03 -3.80
CA ALA A 189 -2.28 17.05 -4.88
C ALA A 189 -3.63 16.72 -5.53
N GLN A 190 -4.70 16.65 -4.74
CA GLN A 190 -6.06 16.52 -5.28
C GLN A 190 -6.49 17.76 -6.06
N ALA A 191 -6.25 18.94 -5.51
CA ALA A 191 -6.68 20.21 -6.11
C ALA A 191 -5.96 20.51 -7.43
N ASN A 192 -4.67 20.16 -7.54
CA ASN A 192 -3.87 20.39 -8.74
C ASN A 192 -3.86 19.22 -9.74
N GLY A 193 -4.59 18.13 -9.46
CA GLY A 193 -4.71 16.99 -10.34
C GLY A 193 -3.48 16.05 -10.36
N ALA A 194 -2.58 16.12 -9.38
CA ALA A 194 -1.38 15.28 -9.32
C ALA A 194 -1.68 13.77 -9.32
N PHE A 195 -2.85 13.36 -8.84
CA PHE A 195 -3.27 11.95 -8.83
C PHE A 195 -4.01 11.50 -10.11
N ALA A 196 -4.32 12.41 -11.04
CA ALA A 196 -5.11 12.06 -12.24
C ALA A 196 -4.44 10.98 -13.12
N GLY A 197 -3.09 10.93 -13.13
CA GLY A 197 -2.34 9.95 -13.88
C GLY A 197 -2.38 8.53 -13.30
N GLU A 198 -2.73 8.38 -12.02
CA GLU A 198 -2.67 7.11 -11.31
C GLU A 198 -4.05 6.56 -10.91
N ILE A 199 -5.04 7.39 -10.64
CA ILE A 199 -6.37 6.96 -10.18
C ILE A 199 -7.24 6.52 -11.37
N VAL A 200 -7.88 5.36 -11.21
CA VAL A 200 -8.99 4.91 -12.05
C VAL A 200 -10.30 5.07 -11.27
N ALA A 201 -11.33 5.56 -11.95
CA ALA A 201 -12.66 5.66 -11.38
C ALA A 201 -13.28 4.27 -11.17
N VAL A 202 -13.93 4.08 -10.03
CA VAL A 202 -14.68 2.86 -9.71
C VAL A 202 -16.17 3.17 -9.70
N LYS A 203 -16.94 2.43 -10.50
CA LYS A 203 -18.38 2.53 -10.53
C LYS A 203 -18.99 1.70 -9.39
N VAL A 204 -19.77 2.34 -8.57
CA VAL A 204 -20.44 1.74 -7.42
C VAL A 204 -21.94 1.89 -7.53
N ALA A 205 -22.65 0.78 -7.47
CA ALA A 205 -24.13 0.79 -7.41
C ALA A 205 -24.58 1.33 -6.05
N THR A 206 -25.35 2.38 -6.03
CA THR A 206 -25.95 2.98 -4.83
C THR A 206 -27.48 2.93 -4.92
N ARG A 207 -28.16 3.23 -3.82
CA ARG A 207 -29.64 3.34 -3.82
C ARG A 207 -30.16 4.40 -4.79
N LYS A 208 -29.33 5.38 -5.20
CA LYS A 208 -29.68 6.49 -6.11
C LYS A 208 -29.21 6.25 -7.54
N GLY A 209 -28.69 5.08 -7.86
CA GLY A 209 -28.08 4.76 -9.15
C GLY A 209 -26.58 4.49 -9.04
N GLU A 210 -25.93 4.35 -10.19
CA GLU A 210 -24.47 4.16 -10.27
C GLU A 210 -23.77 5.50 -10.07
N VAL A 211 -22.72 5.50 -9.22
CA VAL A 211 -21.86 6.64 -8.94
C VAL A 211 -20.42 6.26 -9.20
N GLU A 212 -19.67 7.14 -9.86
CA GLU A 212 -18.22 6.96 -10.05
C GLU A 212 -17.43 7.65 -8.93
N PHE A 213 -16.52 6.89 -8.31
CA PHE A 213 -15.59 7.41 -7.32
C PHE A 213 -14.15 7.41 -7.87
N ALA A 214 -13.58 8.60 -8.02
CA ALA A 214 -12.24 8.84 -8.56
C ALA A 214 -11.39 9.77 -7.68
N THR A 215 -11.82 10.01 -6.45
CA THR A 215 -11.13 10.92 -5.51
C THR A 215 -10.91 10.22 -4.19
N ASP A 216 -9.68 10.30 -3.66
CA ASP A 216 -9.38 9.81 -2.31
C ASP A 216 -10.25 10.54 -1.28
N GLU A 217 -10.95 9.79 -0.46
CA GLU A 217 -12.04 10.35 0.37
C GLU A 217 -11.52 11.08 1.61
N GLN A 218 -10.46 10.54 2.24
CA GLN A 218 -9.99 11.00 3.54
C GLN A 218 -9.42 12.44 3.53
N PRO A 219 -8.63 12.90 2.53
CA PRO A 219 -8.10 14.27 2.53
C PRO A 219 -9.19 15.34 2.58
N GLY A 220 -10.29 15.13 1.84
CA GLY A 220 -11.44 16.05 1.84
C GLY A 220 -12.23 16.11 3.14
N ARG A 221 -12.07 15.09 4.00
CA ARG A 221 -12.71 14.99 5.33
C ARG A 221 -11.82 15.49 6.47
N SER A 222 -10.54 15.71 6.19
CA SER A 222 -9.54 16.10 7.20
C SER A 222 -9.58 17.60 7.49
N ASP A 223 -9.75 17.96 8.76
CA ASP A 223 -9.71 19.34 9.24
C ASP A 223 -8.37 19.58 9.97
N ILE A 224 -7.45 20.25 9.30
CA ILE A 224 -6.10 20.52 9.80
C ILE A 224 -6.12 21.27 11.13
N ALA A 225 -7.07 22.19 11.33
CA ALA A 225 -7.16 22.99 12.55
C ALA A 225 -7.51 22.15 13.80
N LYS A 226 -8.13 20.98 13.60
CA LYS A 226 -8.48 20.08 14.70
C LYS A 226 -7.35 19.15 15.13
N ILE A 227 -6.33 18.93 14.28
CA ILE A 227 -5.26 17.96 14.56
C ILE A 227 -4.60 18.19 15.93
N PRO A 228 -4.18 19.41 16.31
CA PRO A 228 -3.54 19.64 17.60
C PRO A 228 -4.46 19.39 18.82
N THR A 229 -5.77 19.34 18.60
CA THR A 229 -6.75 19.15 19.69
C THR A 229 -7.15 17.69 19.93
N LEU A 230 -6.66 16.77 19.08
CA LEU A 230 -7.00 15.36 19.20
C LEU A 230 -6.38 14.72 20.44
N ARG A 231 -7.10 13.77 21.03
CA ARG A 231 -6.59 12.98 22.15
C ARG A 231 -5.71 11.83 21.66
N PRO A 232 -4.74 11.37 22.47
CA PRO A 232 -4.03 10.13 22.21
C PRO A 232 -4.99 8.98 21.97
N ALA A 233 -4.67 8.11 20.98
CA ALA A 233 -5.58 7.06 20.54
C ALA A 233 -5.28 5.68 21.14
N PHE A 234 -4.03 5.40 21.53
CA PHE A 234 -3.58 4.05 21.89
C PHE A 234 -3.13 3.92 23.33
N LYS A 235 -2.60 4.98 23.94
CA LYS A 235 -2.11 5.00 25.32
C LYS A 235 -2.63 6.26 26.01
N LYS A 236 -3.13 6.12 27.24
CA LYS A 236 -3.77 7.25 27.97
C LYS A 236 -2.87 8.49 28.05
N ASP A 237 -1.59 8.28 28.34
CA ASP A 237 -0.58 9.33 28.47
C ASP A 237 0.39 9.32 27.26
N GLY A 238 -0.08 8.83 26.10
CA GLY A 238 0.66 8.79 24.85
C GLY A 238 0.55 10.08 24.05
N SER A 239 1.11 10.06 22.84
CA SER A 239 1.12 11.20 21.94
C SER A 239 0.62 10.88 20.53
N VAL A 240 0.53 9.59 20.17
CA VAL A 240 0.03 9.15 18.87
C VAL A 240 -1.49 9.33 18.81
N THR A 241 -1.96 10.06 17.80
CA THR A 241 -3.38 10.41 17.61
C THR A 241 -3.96 9.73 16.38
N ALA A 242 -5.26 9.86 16.18
CA ALA A 242 -5.90 9.43 14.94
C ALA A 242 -5.36 10.15 13.70
N ALA A 243 -4.87 11.40 13.82
CA ALA A 243 -4.29 12.14 12.69
C ALA A 243 -2.83 11.74 12.39
N SER A 244 -2.05 11.38 13.42
CA SER A 244 -0.69 10.85 13.26
C SER A 244 -0.65 9.33 13.02
N SER A 245 -1.81 8.73 12.73
CA SER A 245 -2.03 7.34 12.34
C SER A 245 -2.73 7.27 11.00
N SER A 246 -2.47 6.22 10.23
CA SER A 246 -3.24 5.97 9.02
C SER A 246 -4.66 5.54 9.34
N SER A 247 -5.62 5.92 8.51
CA SER A 247 -7.01 5.49 8.66
C SER A 247 -7.25 4.10 8.08
N ILE A 248 -8.21 3.38 8.66
CA ILE A 248 -8.80 2.17 8.09
C ILE A 248 -9.43 2.53 6.75
N SER A 249 -9.15 1.77 5.69
CA SER A 249 -9.45 2.19 4.34
C SER A 249 -9.69 1.03 3.37
N ASP A 250 -10.29 1.34 2.22
CA ASP A 250 -10.56 0.43 1.12
C ASP A 250 -9.85 0.92 -0.15
N GLY A 251 -9.28 0.02 -0.94
CA GLY A 251 -8.65 0.40 -2.20
C GLY A 251 -7.85 -0.74 -2.85
N ALA A 252 -7.38 -0.50 -4.06
CA ALA A 252 -6.55 -1.43 -4.81
C ALA A 252 -5.53 -0.68 -5.69
N ALA A 253 -4.43 -1.35 -5.99
CA ALA A 253 -3.41 -0.85 -6.91
C ALA A 253 -2.80 -2.01 -7.68
N ALA A 254 -2.42 -1.78 -8.94
CA ALA A 254 -1.79 -2.79 -9.79
C ALA A 254 -0.75 -2.16 -10.73
N VAL A 255 0.29 -2.94 -11.02
CA VAL A 255 1.30 -2.64 -12.03
C VAL A 255 1.39 -3.80 -13.04
N VAL A 256 1.81 -3.48 -14.26
CA VAL A 256 2.12 -4.49 -15.29
C VAL A 256 3.64 -4.56 -15.45
N LEU A 257 4.19 -5.76 -15.29
CA LEU A 257 5.61 -6.05 -15.31
C LEU A 257 5.96 -6.94 -16.50
N LEU A 258 7.08 -6.65 -17.17
CA LEU A 258 7.67 -7.48 -18.20
C LEU A 258 9.17 -7.18 -18.34
N ALA A 259 9.88 -7.99 -19.12
CA ALA A 259 11.27 -7.71 -19.45
C ALA A 259 11.38 -6.46 -20.36
N GLU A 260 12.45 -5.67 -20.20
CA GLU A 260 12.67 -4.44 -20.98
C GLU A 260 12.75 -4.73 -22.48
N GLU A 261 13.39 -5.84 -22.87
CA GLU A 261 13.46 -6.32 -24.25
C GLU A 261 12.10 -6.72 -24.82
N ASP A 262 11.22 -7.34 -24.00
CA ASP A 262 9.86 -7.68 -24.41
C ASP A 262 9.01 -6.41 -24.61
N ALA A 263 9.19 -5.40 -23.74
CA ALA A 263 8.54 -4.11 -23.90
C ALA A 263 8.96 -3.45 -25.22
N ALA A 264 10.26 -3.43 -25.51
CA ALA A 264 10.81 -2.87 -26.75
C ALA A 264 10.28 -3.63 -27.99
N ALA A 265 10.26 -4.96 -27.96
CA ALA A 265 9.75 -5.79 -29.05
C ALA A 265 8.26 -5.56 -29.34
N ARG A 266 7.48 -5.14 -28.33
CA ARG A 266 6.06 -4.80 -28.43
C ARG A 266 5.80 -3.33 -28.77
N GLY A 267 6.83 -2.48 -28.84
CA GLY A 267 6.70 -1.03 -29.02
C GLY A 267 6.10 -0.33 -27.79
N ILE A 268 6.18 -0.94 -26.61
CA ILE A 268 5.71 -0.37 -25.36
C ILE A 268 6.80 0.51 -24.77
N THR A 269 6.46 1.76 -24.42
CA THR A 269 7.33 2.66 -23.66
C THR A 269 7.07 2.44 -22.16
N PRO A 270 7.98 1.81 -21.42
CA PRO A 270 7.75 1.57 -20.00
C PRO A 270 7.86 2.87 -19.18
N LEU A 271 7.23 2.87 -18.01
CA LEU A 271 7.24 4.01 -17.08
C LEU A 271 8.54 4.07 -16.29
N ALA A 272 8.99 2.91 -15.79
CA ALA A 272 10.14 2.82 -14.91
C ALA A 272 10.78 1.43 -14.97
N ARG A 273 12.04 1.35 -14.60
CA ARG A 273 12.77 0.10 -14.33
C ARG A 273 12.78 -0.20 -12.84
N ILE A 274 12.58 -1.46 -12.46
CA ILE A 274 12.86 -1.93 -11.10
C ILE A 274 14.36 -2.21 -11.02
N VAL A 275 15.08 -1.40 -10.24
CA VAL A 275 16.54 -1.52 -10.07
C VAL A 275 16.89 -2.58 -9.04
N GLY A 276 16.06 -2.72 -8.02
CA GLY A 276 16.22 -3.73 -6.99
C GLY A 276 15.12 -3.68 -5.94
N HIS A 277 15.10 -4.69 -5.09
CA HIS A 277 14.20 -4.74 -3.94
C HIS A 277 14.87 -5.43 -2.74
N ALA A 278 14.36 -5.16 -1.54
CA ALA A 278 14.88 -5.69 -0.29
C ALA A 278 13.75 -5.98 0.69
N THR A 279 14.03 -6.90 1.61
CA THR A 279 13.22 -7.14 2.82
C THR A 279 14.16 -7.00 4.02
N HIS A 280 13.66 -6.46 5.11
CA HIS A 280 14.33 -6.41 6.41
C HIS A 280 13.39 -6.98 7.46
N SER A 281 13.96 -7.65 8.48
CA SER A 281 13.21 -8.22 9.61
C SER A 281 13.96 -7.94 10.90
N GLN A 282 13.22 -7.65 11.95
CA GLN A 282 13.71 -7.36 13.30
C GLN A 282 12.64 -7.73 14.33
N GLU A 283 12.82 -7.41 15.59
CA GLU A 283 11.87 -7.69 16.64
C GLU A 283 10.48 -7.08 16.33
N PRO A 284 9.38 -7.83 16.57
CA PRO A 284 8.03 -7.38 16.21
C PRO A 284 7.64 -6.01 16.78
N GLU A 285 8.06 -5.69 17.99
CA GLU A 285 7.77 -4.39 18.64
C GLU A 285 8.38 -3.19 17.89
N TRP A 286 9.45 -3.40 17.12
CA TRP A 286 10.15 -2.36 16.37
C TRP A 286 9.74 -2.27 14.91
N PHE A 287 8.61 -2.86 14.52
CA PHE A 287 8.16 -2.86 13.12
C PHE A 287 8.14 -1.45 12.51
N THR A 288 7.85 -0.43 13.30
CA THR A 288 7.78 0.99 12.87
C THR A 288 9.10 1.53 12.34
N THR A 289 10.24 0.97 12.77
CA THR A 289 11.58 1.39 12.35
C THR A 289 12.20 0.47 11.29
N ALA A 290 11.57 -0.65 10.99
CA ALA A 290 12.06 -1.64 10.01
C ALA A 290 12.32 -1.06 8.60
N PRO A 291 11.61 -0.02 8.10
CA PRO A 291 11.94 0.62 6.83
C PRO A 291 13.38 1.13 6.74
N ILE A 292 14.00 1.54 7.85
CA ILE A 292 15.40 1.98 7.88
C ILE A 292 16.34 0.87 7.40
N GLY A 293 16.19 -0.34 7.96
CA GLY A 293 16.98 -1.50 7.56
C GLY A 293 16.71 -1.95 6.13
N ALA A 294 15.44 -1.84 5.67
CA ALA A 294 15.10 -2.16 4.29
C ALA A 294 15.71 -1.17 3.28
N ILE A 295 15.73 0.14 3.59
CA ILE A 295 16.40 1.17 2.78
C ILE A 295 17.90 0.90 2.74
N HIS A 296 18.55 0.66 3.87
CA HIS A 296 19.98 0.33 3.92
C HIS A 296 20.33 -0.87 3.04
N THR A 297 19.61 -1.97 3.20
CA THR A 297 19.82 -3.17 2.39
C THR A 297 19.62 -2.91 0.90
N LEU A 298 18.62 -2.09 0.55
CA LEU A 298 18.33 -1.73 -0.82
C LEU A 298 19.43 -0.87 -1.44
N LEU A 299 19.91 0.15 -0.73
CA LEU A 299 21.04 1.00 -1.17
C LEU A 299 22.29 0.19 -1.42
N GLN A 300 22.62 -0.76 -0.54
CA GLN A 300 23.74 -1.67 -0.73
C GLN A 300 23.59 -2.53 -2.00
N LYS A 301 22.38 -3.07 -2.25
CA LYS A 301 22.10 -3.91 -3.43
C LYS A 301 22.16 -3.13 -4.74
N THR A 302 21.69 -1.89 -4.74
CA THR A 302 21.60 -1.05 -5.95
C THR A 302 22.89 -0.27 -6.22
N GLY A 303 23.75 -0.13 -5.22
CA GLY A 303 24.93 0.74 -5.26
C GLY A 303 24.56 2.23 -5.23
N TRP A 304 23.31 2.57 -4.90
CA TRP A 304 22.89 3.97 -4.78
C TRP A 304 23.28 4.57 -3.43
N THR A 305 23.55 5.86 -3.43
CA THR A 305 23.62 6.67 -2.19
C THR A 305 22.30 7.39 -1.97
N LEU A 306 22.02 7.81 -0.74
CA LEU A 306 20.80 8.57 -0.40
C LEU A 306 20.63 9.83 -1.25
N ASP A 307 21.72 10.53 -1.52
CA ASP A 307 21.71 11.77 -2.32
C ASP A 307 21.26 11.55 -3.77
N GLN A 308 21.50 10.35 -4.30
CA GLN A 308 21.08 9.95 -5.66
C GLN A 308 19.60 9.61 -5.76
N VAL A 309 18.89 9.50 -4.63
CA VAL A 309 17.45 9.25 -4.59
C VAL A 309 16.73 10.59 -4.57
N ASP A 310 15.89 10.81 -5.57
CA ASP A 310 15.13 12.05 -5.72
C ASP A 310 13.92 12.08 -4.79
N LEU A 311 13.13 10.99 -4.75
CA LEU A 311 11.91 10.90 -3.95
C LEU A 311 11.82 9.56 -3.19
N PHE A 312 11.15 9.64 -2.05
CA PHE A 312 10.79 8.49 -1.21
C PHE A 312 9.27 8.44 -1.01
N GLU A 313 8.69 7.27 -1.17
CA GLU A 313 7.36 6.93 -0.68
C GLU A 313 7.51 6.00 0.52
N ILE A 314 7.36 6.52 1.72
CA ILE A 314 7.44 5.77 2.98
C ILE A 314 6.05 5.71 3.58
N ASN A 315 5.49 4.50 3.73
CA ASN A 315 4.12 4.37 4.23
C ASN A 315 3.98 4.95 5.64
N GLU A 316 3.04 5.86 5.79
CA GLU A 316 2.70 6.48 7.07
C GLU A 316 1.67 5.64 7.83
N ALA A 317 1.99 4.36 8.13
CA ALA A 317 1.13 3.59 9.04
C ALA A 317 0.88 4.38 10.33
N PHE A 318 1.93 5.07 10.77
CA PHE A 318 1.96 6.15 11.74
C PHE A 318 2.96 7.22 11.26
N ALA A 319 2.81 8.47 11.66
CA ALA A 319 3.76 9.54 11.32
C ALA A 319 5.20 9.17 11.69
N VAL A 320 5.40 8.56 12.85
CA VAL A 320 6.70 8.11 13.35
C VAL A 320 7.42 7.14 12.40
N VAL A 321 6.70 6.36 11.59
CA VAL A 321 7.29 5.42 10.61
C VAL A 321 8.08 6.14 9.53
N ALA A 322 7.63 7.31 9.10
CA ALA A 322 8.36 8.15 8.15
C ALA A 322 9.34 9.10 8.86
N MET A 323 9.01 9.57 10.06
CA MET A 323 9.87 10.47 10.85
C MET A 323 11.17 9.78 11.30
N ALA A 324 11.13 8.48 11.63
CA ALA A 324 12.33 7.75 12.06
C ALA A 324 13.42 7.67 10.96
N PRO A 325 13.13 7.28 9.70
CA PRO A 325 14.10 7.39 8.61
C PRO A 325 14.59 8.82 8.32
N MET A 326 13.71 9.84 8.47
CA MET A 326 14.15 11.23 8.36
C MET A 326 15.24 11.57 9.37
N ARG A 327 15.06 11.15 10.62
CA ARG A 327 16.02 11.43 11.71
C ARG A 327 17.28 10.58 11.59
N GLU A 328 17.15 9.28 11.34
CA GLU A 328 18.28 8.34 11.38
C GLU A 328 19.11 8.34 10.10
N LEU A 329 18.48 8.47 8.94
CA LEU A 329 19.16 8.49 7.64
C LEU A 329 19.40 9.90 7.10
N GLY A 330 18.85 10.93 7.74
CA GLY A 330 18.97 12.31 7.28
C GLY A 330 18.18 12.60 6.00
N ILE A 331 17.11 11.86 5.71
CA ILE A 331 16.29 12.08 4.52
C ILE A 331 15.47 13.36 4.71
N PRO A 332 15.61 14.37 3.84
CA PRO A 332 14.84 15.59 3.95
C PRO A 332 13.33 15.34 3.78
N HIS A 333 12.48 15.92 4.62
CA HIS A 333 11.02 15.80 4.49
C HIS A 333 10.50 16.23 3.12
N ALA A 334 11.20 17.17 2.47
CA ALA A 334 10.86 17.63 1.12
C ALA A 334 10.95 16.53 0.04
N LYS A 335 11.67 15.43 0.31
CA LYS A 335 11.78 14.28 -0.59
C LYS A 335 10.83 13.14 -0.25
N ILE A 336 10.13 13.18 0.90
CA ILE A 336 9.27 12.10 1.38
C ILE A 336 7.82 12.45 1.17
N ASN A 337 7.04 11.52 0.57
CA ASN A 337 5.58 11.59 0.44
C ASN A 337 5.13 12.97 -0.06
N VAL A 338 5.70 13.41 -1.17
CA VAL A 338 5.52 14.79 -1.70
C VAL A 338 4.08 15.13 -2.06
N ASN A 339 3.24 14.14 -2.27
CA ASN A 339 1.80 14.26 -2.51
C ASN A 339 0.95 13.86 -1.29
N GLY A 340 1.55 13.81 -0.09
CA GLY A 340 0.91 13.28 1.11
C GLY A 340 0.99 11.76 1.19
N GLY A 341 0.87 11.19 2.37
CA GLY A 341 0.97 9.77 2.64
C GLY A 341 -0.26 9.20 3.37
N ALA A 342 -0.10 8.03 4.00
CA ALA A 342 -1.22 7.29 4.55
C ALA A 342 -1.94 7.96 5.74
N CYS A 343 -1.29 8.87 6.48
CA CYS A 343 -1.97 9.68 7.49
C CYS A 343 -3.08 10.54 6.87
N ALA A 344 -2.90 10.97 5.61
CA ALA A 344 -3.87 11.76 4.88
C ALA A 344 -4.76 10.91 3.94
N LEU A 345 -4.17 9.92 3.26
CA LEU A 345 -4.84 9.15 2.21
C LEU A 345 -5.54 7.91 2.75
N GLY A 346 -4.99 7.30 3.81
CA GLY A 346 -5.43 6.01 4.34
C GLY A 346 -4.52 4.84 3.97
N HIS A 347 -4.80 3.68 4.61
CA HIS A 347 -3.93 2.50 4.53
C HIS A 347 -4.74 1.21 4.33
N PRO A 348 -5.26 0.96 3.11
CA PRO A 348 -5.83 -0.36 2.79
C PRO A 348 -4.69 -1.39 2.79
N ILE A 349 -4.56 -2.16 3.89
CA ILE A 349 -3.31 -2.85 4.26
C ILE A 349 -2.73 -3.72 3.14
N GLY A 350 -3.54 -4.57 2.50
CA GLY A 350 -3.07 -5.45 1.43
C GLY A 350 -2.72 -4.73 0.12
N ALA A 351 -3.27 -3.53 -0.10
CA ALA A 351 -3.07 -2.72 -1.31
C ALA A 351 -1.92 -1.72 -1.19
N SER A 352 -1.61 -1.27 0.02
CA SER A 352 -0.74 -0.10 0.26
C SER A 352 0.65 -0.23 -0.34
N GLY A 353 1.26 -1.42 -0.27
CA GLY A 353 2.60 -1.62 -0.84
C GLY A 353 2.64 -1.37 -2.35
N ALA A 354 1.59 -1.76 -3.08
CA ALA A 354 1.46 -1.47 -4.51
C ALA A 354 1.11 -0.01 -4.76
N ARG A 355 0.24 0.58 -3.92
CA ARG A 355 -0.11 2.01 -3.98
C ARG A 355 1.14 2.90 -3.89
N LEU A 356 2.06 2.60 -2.98
CA LEU A 356 3.32 3.35 -2.85
C LEU A 356 4.13 3.34 -4.15
N VAL A 357 4.23 2.20 -4.81
CA VAL A 357 4.96 2.09 -6.10
C VAL A 357 4.25 2.88 -7.20
N VAL A 358 2.92 2.78 -7.29
CA VAL A 358 2.12 3.55 -8.26
C VAL A 358 2.30 5.05 -8.06
N THR A 359 2.16 5.52 -6.81
CA THR A 359 2.31 6.93 -6.46
C THR A 359 3.75 7.41 -6.70
N LEU A 360 4.76 6.60 -6.36
CA LEU A 360 6.17 6.97 -6.59
C LEU A 360 6.49 7.16 -8.07
N VAL A 361 6.03 6.25 -8.94
CA VAL A 361 6.19 6.39 -10.40
C VAL A 361 5.58 7.71 -10.89
N ASN A 362 4.36 8.01 -10.44
CA ASN A 362 3.65 9.22 -10.83
C ASN A 362 4.30 10.48 -10.24
N ALA A 363 4.70 10.46 -8.97
CA ALA A 363 5.36 11.58 -8.30
C ALA A 363 6.71 11.92 -8.97
N LEU A 364 7.53 10.92 -9.29
CA LEU A 364 8.79 11.15 -10.01
C LEU A 364 8.55 11.86 -11.34
N ARG A 365 7.53 11.46 -12.09
CA ARG A 365 7.19 12.08 -13.39
C ARG A 365 6.71 13.53 -13.23
N THR A 366 5.87 13.80 -12.23
CA THR A 366 5.27 15.14 -12.03
C THR A 366 6.21 16.13 -11.36
N HIS A 367 7.16 15.66 -10.55
CA HIS A 367 8.15 16.50 -9.86
C HIS A 367 9.52 16.53 -10.57
N GLY A 368 9.67 15.88 -11.73
CA GLY A 368 10.90 15.89 -12.51
C GLY A 368 12.06 15.10 -11.89
N GLY A 369 11.76 14.14 -11.02
CA GLY A 369 12.73 13.21 -10.45
C GLY A 369 12.96 12.01 -11.37
N LYS A 370 14.01 11.23 -11.12
CA LYS A 370 14.36 10.05 -11.88
C LYS A 370 14.43 8.78 -11.03
N ARG A 371 14.98 8.85 -9.82
CA ARG A 371 15.23 7.72 -8.92
C ARG A 371 14.37 7.82 -7.68
N GLY A 372 13.71 6.74 -7.34
CA GLY A 372 12.86 6.70 -6.15
C GLY A 372 12.94 5.38 -5.39
N ILE A 373 12.64 5.46 -4.11
CA ILE A 373 12.50 4.31 -3.21
C ILE A 373 11.11 4.34 -2.58
N ALA A 374 10.38 3.24 -2.73
CA ALA A 374 9.17 2.99 -1.97
C ALA A 374 9.46 1.95 -0.87
N THR A 375 8.96 2.18 0.34
CA THR A 375 9.12 1.26 1.49
C THR A 375 7.94 1.35 2.43
N LEU A 376 7.69 0.26 3.15
CA LEU A 376 6.69 0.24 4.22
C LEU A 376 7.07 -0.73 5.33
N CYS A 377 6.67 -0.38 6.53
CA CYS A 377 6.69 -1.26 7.69
C CYS A 377 5.60 -2.33 7.60
N ILE A 378 5.82 -3.43 8.26
CA ILE A 378 4.94 -4.61 8.24
C ILE A 378 4.80 -5.11 9.67
N GLY A 379 3.57 -5.34 10.12
CA GLY A 379 3.31 -5.98 11.41
C GLY A 379 4.05 -7.31 11.52
N GLY A 380 4.63 -7.58 12.70
CA GLY A 380 5.52 -8.73 12.92
C GLY A 380 7.01 -8.39 12.82
N GLY A 381 7.38 -7.09 12.66
CA GLY A 381 8.78 -6.65 12.71
C GLY A 381 9.48 -6.60 11.36
N GLU A 382 8.75 -6.48 10.26
CA GLU A 382 9.35 -6.51 8.92
C GLU A 382 9.19 -5.19 8.16
N ALA A 383 9.91 -5.07 7.05
CA ALA A 383 9.71 -4.06 6.01
C ALA A 383 10.10 -4.60 4.64
N THR A 384 9.48 -4.04 3.61
CA THR A 384 9.92 -4.20 2.21
C THR A 384 10.29 -2.86 1.62
N ALA A 385 11.24 -2.86 0.68
CA ALA A 385 11.63 -1.68 -0.08
C ALA A 385 11.87 -2.04 -1.55
N ILE A 386 11.55 -1.12 -2.46
CA ILE A 386 11.79 -1.26 -3.90
C ILE A 386 12.39 0.04 -4.44
N ALA A 387 13.43 -0.09 -5.28
CA ALA A 387 14.07 1.01 -6.00
C ALA A 387 13.61 1.02 -7.45
N ILE A 388 13.17 2.16 -7.93
CA ILE A 388 12.76 2.36 -9.31
C ILE A 388 13.53 3.52 -9.95
N GLU A 389 13.76 3.44 -11.26
CA GLU A 389 14.34 4.50 -12.06
C GLU A 389 13.44 4.75 -13.27
N LEU A 390 13.00 6.00 -13.50
CA LEU A 390 12.23 6.38 -14.69
C LEU A 390 13.07 6.19 -15.96
N ILE A 391 12.41 5.81 -17.04
CA ILE A 391 13.02 5.56 -18.36
C ILE A 391 12.70 6.73 -19.29
#